data_28351ffd92477c9e2dd7113f161ec06f
#
_entry.id   28351ffd92477c9e2dd7113f161ec06f
#
_cell.length_a   1.000
_cell.length_b   1.000
_cell.length_c   1.000
_cell.angle_alpha   90.00
_cell.angle_beta   90.00
_cell.angle_gamma   90.00
#
_symmetry.space_group_name_H-M   'P 1'
#
loop_
_entity.id
_entity.type
_entity.pdbx_description
1 polymer ?
#
loop_
_entity_poly.entity_id
_entity_poly.type
_entity_poly.pdbx_seq_one_letter_code
_entity_poly.pdbx_strand_id
1 'polypeptide(L)'
;PCPCGYFNDPTHHCVCTPGQIQRYMNKISGPLLDRIDIQCEITPVPFKDISKAQPGEPSSVIRERVIKARLIQEERFKDVKGIHCNAMMTERMIHQYAEPDEAGINLLRMAMERLNLSARAYNRILKVARTIADLEGSEKVCPEHLAEAINYRNLDRSDWAERGL
;
A
#
# COMPACT_ATOMS: atom_id res chain seq x y z
N PRO A 1 10.97 0.48 -13.27
CA PRO A 1 12.32 0.12 -12.81
C PRO A 1 13.03 -0.75 -13.83
N CYS A 2 14.27 -0.37 -14.18
CA CYS A 2 15.15 -1.07 -15.10
C CYS A 2 16.62 -0.67 -14.81
N PRO A 3 17.63 -1.33 -15.42
CA PRO A 3 19.03 -0.98 -15.18
C PRO A 3 19.41 0.47 -15.49
N CYS A 4 18.81 1.09 -16.52
CA CYS A 4 19.08 2.50 -16.86
C CYS A 4 18.25 3.49 -16.04
N GLY A 5 17.19 3.05 -15.33
CA GLY A 5 16.32 3.88 -14.51
C GLY A 5 15.14 4.56 -15.25
N TYR A 6 15.10 4.51 -16.58
CA TYR A 6 14.14 5.28 -17.39
C TYR A 6 12.95 4.47 -17.93
N PHE A 7 12.71 3.26 -17.45
CA PHE A 7 11.53 2.49 -17.86
C PHE A 7 10.26 3.18 -17.36
N ASN A 8 9.33 3.47 -18.27
CA ASN A 8 8.11 4.27 -18.05
C ASN A 8 8.35 5.75 -17.67
N ASP A 9 9.55 6.28 -17.91
CA ASP A 9 9.82 7.71 -17.78
C ASP A 9 9.20 8.46 -18.98
N PRO A 10 8.32 9.46 -18.77
CA PRO A 10 7.69 10.20 -19.86
C PRO A 10 8.66 11.15 -20.58
N THR A 11 9.82 11.45 -19.99
CA THR A 11 10.77 12.46 -20.48
C THR A 11 12.06 11.87 -21.03
N HIS A 12 12.38 10.62 -20.69
CA HIS A 12 13.62 9.96 -21.09
C HIS A 12 13.33 8.61 -21.76
N HIS A 13 14.03 8.34 -22.84
CA HIS A 13 13.90 7.06 -23.53
C HIS A 13 14.67 5.95 -22.81
N CYS A 14 13.97 4.87 -22.47
CA CYS A 14 14.61 3.68 -21.92
C CYS A 14 15.37 2.90 -23.00
N VAL A 15 16.65 2.64 -22.77
CA VAL A 15 17.51 1.89 -23.70
C VAL A 15 17.66 0.41 -23.35
N CYS A 16 16.97 -0.06 -22.30
CA CYS A 16 17.02 -1.45 -21.87
C CYS A 16 16.17 -2.34 -22.79
N THR A 17 16.68 -3.52 -23.08
CA THR A 17 15.88 -4.55 -23.79
C THR A 17 14.80 -5.12 -22.83
N PRO A 18 13.68 -5.66 -23.35
CA PRO A 18 12.64 -6.30 -22.53
C PRO A 18 13.21 -7.38 -21.60
N GLY A 19 14.17 -8.18 -22.04
CA GLY A 19 14.83 -9.18 -21.22
C GLY A 19 15.67 -8.61 -20.07
N GLN A 20 16.27 -7.43 -20.26
CA GLN A 20 17.00 -6.72 -19.17
C GLN A 20 16.02 -6.16 -18.14
N ILE A 21 14.91 -5.57 -18.58
CA ILE A 21 13.84 -5.07 -17.70
C ILE A 21 13.29 -6.21 -16.86
N GLN A 22 12.86 -7.31 -17.50
CA GLN A 22 12.32 -8.46 -16.82
C GLN A 22 13.31 -9.07 -15.80
N ARG A 23 14.58 -9.20 -16.16
CA ARG A 23 15.62 -9.72 -15.26
C ARG A 23 15.87 -8.78 -14.07
N TYR A 24 15.74 -7.46 -14.27
CA TYR A 24 15.87 -6.47 -13.21
C TYR A 24 14.68 -6.57 -12.24
N MET A 25 13.47 -6.68 -12.76
CA MET A 25 12.24 -6.79 -11.97
C MET A 25 12.19 -8.11 -11.19
N ASN A 26 12.61 -9.21 -11.78
CA ASN A 26 12.67 -10.52 -11.13
C ASN A 26 13.65 -10.60 -9.94
N LYS A 27 14.46 -9.55 -9.68
CA LYS A 27 15.27 -9.47 -8.45
C LYS A 27 14.41 -9.39 -7.18
N ILE A 28 13.17 -8.89 -7.30
CA ILE A 28 12.18 -8.88 -6.23
C ILE A 28 11.20 -10.00 -6.52
N SER A 29 11.25 -11.05 -5.71
CA SER A 29 10.34 -12.19 -5.90
C SER A 29 8.90 -11.86 -5.52
N GLY A 30 7.91 -12.50 -6.16
CA GLY A 30 6.50 -12.39 -5.81
C GLY A 30 6.23 -12.61 -4.32
N PRO A 31 6.76 -13.68 -3.68
CA PRO A 31 6.62 -13.88 -2.24
C PRO A 31 7.21 -12.76 -1.36
N LEU A 32 8.18 -11.99 -1.85
CA LEU A 32 8.69 -10.81 -1.15
C LEU A 32 7.73 -9.64 -1.30
N LEU A 33 7.22 -9.38 -2.51
CA LEU A 33 6.20 -8.36 -2.77
C LEU A 33 4.95 -8.59 -1.90
N ASP A 34 4.50 -9.83 -1.81
CA ASP A 34 3.37 -10.21 -0.93
C ASP A 34 3.60 -9.82 0.55
N ARG A 35 4.85 -9.70 0.99
CA ARG A 35 5.19 -9.33 2.37
C ARG A 35 5.33 -7.83 2.60
N ILE A 36 5.41 -7.03 1.54
CA ILE A 36 5.46 -5.57 1.63
C ILE A 36 4.03 -5.05 1.75
N ASP A 37 3.76 -4.25 2.77
CA ASP A 37 2.40 -3.78 3.05
C ASP A 37 1.96 -2.66 2.10
N ILE A 38 2.87 -1.74 1.77
CA ILE A 38 2.61 -0.54 0.96
C ILE A 38 3.64 -0.47 -0.17
N GLN A 39 3.17 -0.31 -1.39
CA GLN A 39 3.97 -0.13 -2.59
C GLN A 39 3.54 1.17 -3.26
N CYS A 40 4.51 2.03 -3.58
CA CYS A 40 4.26 3.32 -4.22
C CYS A 40 5.15 3.47 -5.46
N GLU A 41 4.55 3.86 -6.58
CA GLU A 41 5.29 4.28 -7.76
C GLU A 41 5.62 5.77 -7.64
N ILE A 42 6.91 6.10 -7.77
CA ILE A 42 7.39 7.49 -7.73
C ILE A 42 7.91 7.83 -9.11
N THR A 43 7.30 8.83 -9.73
CA THR A 43 7.75 9.38 -11.01
C THR A 43 8.76 10.50 -10.83
N PRO A 44 9.67 10.74 -11.81
CA PRO A 44 10.58 11.88 -11.79
C PRO A 44 9.81 13.21 -11.69
N VAL A 45 10.32 14.13 -10.87
CA VAL A 45 9.72 15.47 -10.72
C VAL A 45 10.34 16.40 -11.76
N PRO A 46 9.54 17.03 -12.63
CA PRO A 46 10.05 18.00 -13.60
C PRO A 46 10.74 19.18 -12.91
N PHE A 47 11.82 19.71 -13.52
CA PHE A 47 12.56 20.84 -12.97
C PHE A 47 11.67 22.05 -12.67
N LYS A 48 10.66 22.29 -13.49
CA LYS A 48 9.66 23.36 -13.30
C LYS A 48 8.95 23.23 -11.94
N ASP A 49 8.64 22.02 -11.52
CA ASP A 49 7.92 21.77 -10.27
C ASP A 49 8.86 21.85 -9.07
N ILE A 50 10.13 21.43 -9.24
CA ILE A 50 11.18 21.61 -8.23
C ILE A 50 11.44 23.08 -7.97
N SER A 51 11.57 23.90 -9.02
CA SER A 51 11.91 25.33 -8.93
C SER A 51 10.78 26.18 -8.34
N LYS A 52 9.55 25.71 -8.37
CA LYS A 52 8.34 26.38 -7.85
C LYS A 52 7.72 25.65 -6.67
N ALA A 53 8.42 24.69 -6.09
CA ALA A 53 7.91 23.87 -5.00
C ALA A 53 7.47 24.75 -3.83
N GLN A 54 6.18 24.64 -3.46
CA GLN A 54 5.69 25.18 -2.21
C GLN A 54 6.10 24.25 -1.07
N PRO A 55 6.33 24.78 0.14
CA PRO A 55 6.52 23.93 1.31
C PRO A 55 5.36 22.96 1.46
N GLY A 56 5.69 21.69 1.61
CA GLY A 56 4.69 20.66 1.90
C GLY A 56 4.14 20.77 3.33
N GLU A 57 3.27 19.85 3.69
CA GLU A 57 2.72 19.76 5.06
C GLU A 57 3.88 19.63 6.09
N PRO A 58 3.91 20.42 7.17
CA PRO A 58 4.95 20.33 8.19
C PRO A 58 4.95 18.97 8.90
N SER A 59 6.13 18.46 9.22
CA SER A 59 6.28 17.17 9.92
C SER A 59 5.59 17.15 11.30
N SER A 60 5.42 18.31 11.95
CA SER A 60 4.66 18.44 13.20
C SER A 60 3.19 18.04 13.04
N VAL A 61 2.54 18.51 11.97
CA VAL A 61 1.13 18.18 11.66
C VAL A 61 0.98 16.69 11.32
N ILE A 62 1.90 16.15 10.51
CA ILE A 62 1.93 14.71 10.21
C ILE A 62 2.09 13.90 11.51
N ARG A 63 2.99 14.32 12.39
CA ARG A 63 3.24 13.67 13.68
C ARG A 63 1.99 13.62 14.55
N GLU A 64 1.26 14.72 14.67
CA GLU A 64 0.02 14.79 15.46
C GLU A 64 -1.02 13.79 14.95
N ARG A 65 -1.19 13.69 13.65
CA ARG A 65 -2.09 12.71 13.01
C ARG A 65 -1.68 11.26 13.30
N VAL A 66 -0.38 10.98 13.22
CA VAL A 66 0.17 9.65 13.53
C VAL A 66 -0.01 9.32 15.03
N ILE A 67 0.22 10.28 15.94
CA ILE A 67 0.04 10.08 17.38
C ILE A 67 -1.42 9.74 17.68
N LYS A 68 -2.39 10.46 17.10
CA LYS A 68 -3.82 10.16 17.29
C LYS A 68 -4.16 8.73 16.90
N ALA A 69 -3.73 8.29 15.72
CA ALA A 69 -3.95 6.92 15.26
C ALA A 69 -3.27 5.88 16.17
N ARG A 70 -2.07 6.19 16.68
CA ARG A 70 -1.37 5.32 17.62
C ARG A 70 -2.10 5.18 18.96
N LEU A 71 -2.64 6.25 19.50
CA LEU A 71 -3.43 6.21 20.74
C LEU A 71 -4.69 5.35 20.58
N ILE A 72 -5.36 5.41 19.44
CA ILE A 72 -6.50 4.52 19.13
C ILE A 72 -6.05 3.05 19.16
N GLN A 73 -4.89 2.73 18.57
CA GLN A 73 -4.37 1.36 18.55
C GLN A 73 -3.92 0.91 19.96
N GLU A 74 -3.28 1.76 20.72
CA GLU A 74 -2.88 1.47 22.10
C GLU A 74 -4.10 1.16 22.98
N GLU A 75 -5.17 1.95 22.87
CA GLU A 75 -6.43 1.70 23.59
C GLU A 75 -7.10 0.39 23.13
N ARG A 76 -7.10 0.11 21.81
CA ARG A 76 -7.64 -1.14 21.23
C ARG A 76 -6.94 -2.39 21.76
N PHE A 77 -5.64 -2.32 21.99
CA PHE A 77 -4.82 -3.48 22.33
C PHE A 77 -4.31 -3.47 23.79
N LYS A 78 -4.78 -2.53 24.63
CA LYS A 78 -4.29 -2.35 26.00
C LYS A 78 -4.28 -3.64 26.84
N ASP A 79 -5.29 -4.51 26.64
CA ASP A 79 -5.44 -5.76 27.39
C ASP A 79 -4.82 -6.98 26.65
N VAL A 80 -4.11 -6.76 25.54
CA VAL A 80 -3.55 -7.83 24.70
C VAL A 80 -2.02 -7.81 24.82
N LYS A 81 -1.48 -8.80 25.55
CA LYS A 81 -0.03 -8.88 25.75
C LYS A 81 0.74 -9.04 24.43
N GLY A 82 1.71 -8.16 24.19
CA GLY A 82 2.62 -8.25 23.07
C GLY A 82 2.06 -7.73 21.74
N ILE A 83 0.86 -7.14 21.71
CA ILE A 83 0.27 -6.49 20.53
C ILE A 83 0.14 -4.99 20.81
N HIS A 84 0.75 -4.15 19.96
CA HIS A 84 0.80 -2.69 20.16
C HIS A 84 0.32 -1.90 18.94
N CYS A 85 0.09 -2.56 17.82
CA CYS A 85 -0.37 -1.89 16.60
C CYS A 85 -1.08 -2.87 15.66
N ASN A 86 -1.83 -2.34 14.68
CA ASN A 86 -2.59 -3.13 13.72
C ASN A 86 -1.73 -4.13 12.92
N ALA A 87 -0.47 -3.77 12.63
CA ALA A 87 0.44 -4.67 11.91
C ALA A 87 0.68 -6.00 12.63
N MET A 88 0.57 -6.01 13.97
CA MET A 88 0.78 -7.18 14.82
C MET A 88 -0.48 -8.02 15.04
N MET A 89 -1.65 -7.59 14.53
CA MET A 89 -2.90 -8.34 14.67
C MET A 89 -2.76 -9.78 14.15
N THR A 90 -3.27 -10.73 14.91
CA THR A 90 -3.50 -12.11 14.46
C THR A 90 -4.70 -12.17 13.52
N GLU A 91 -4.90 -13.29 12.83
CA GLU A 91 -6.05 -13.48 11.95
C GLU A 91 -7.39 -13.31 12.69
N ARG A 92 -7.50 -13.86 13.90
CA ARG A 92 -8.68 -13.67 14.76
C ARG A 92 -8.95 -12.18 15.06
N MET A 93 -7.90 -11.41 15.30
CA MET A 93 -8.02 -9.98 15.59
C MET A 93 -8.38 -9.18 14.34
N ILE A 94 -7.92 -9.59 13.16
CA ILE A 94 -8.32 -8.98 11.89
C ILE A 94 -9.84 -9.11 11.72
N HIS A 95 -10.41 -10.30 11.93
CA HIS A 95 -11.86 -10.50 11.91
C HIS A 95 -12.60 -9.64 12.96
N GLN A 96 -12.01 -9.44 14.13
CA GLN A 96 -12.64 -8.66 15.19
C GLN A 96 -12.61 -7.14 14.93
N TYR A 97 -11.50 -6.60 14.39
CA TYR A 97 -11.25 -5.15 14.36
C TYR A 97 -11.20 -4.56 12.96
N ALA A 98 -11.09 -5.37 11.92
CA ALA A 98 -10.91 -4.93 10.54
C ALA A 98 -11.89 -5.61 9.58
N GLU A 99 -12.94 -6.25 10.07
CA GLU A 99 -13.96 -6.89 9.22
C GLU A 99 -14.75 -5.83 8.46
N PRO A 100 -14.76 -5.91 7.10
CA PRO A 100 -15.52 -4.98 6.28
C PRO A 100 -17.02 -5.32 6.28
N ASP A 101 -17.82 -4.34 5.89
CA ASP A 101 -19.24 -4.58 5.55
C ASP A 101 -19.37 -5.37 4.22
N GLU A 102 -20.60 -5.68 3.82
CA GLU A 102 -20.89 -6.44 2.61
C GLU A 102 -20.35 -5.76 1.34
N ALA A 103 -20.42 -4.44 1.27
CA ALA A 103 -19.88 -3.65 0.15
C ALA A 103 -18.35 -3.77 0.10
N GLY A 104 -17.69 -3.69 1.24
CA GLY A 104 -16.23 -3.87 1.37
C GLY A 104 -15.78 -5.29 1.02
N ILE A 105 -16.53 -6.30 1.42
CA ILE A 105 -16.26 -7.71 1.05
C ILE A 105 -16.35 -7.88 -0.47
N ASN A 106 -17.36 -7.32 -1.11
CA ASN A 106 -17.52 -7.38 -2.56
C ASN A 106 -16.36 -6.67 -3.29
N LEU A 107 -15.95 -5.50 -2.80
CA LEU A 107 -14.80 -4.76 -3.33
C LEU A 107 -13.50 -5.59 -3.22
N LEU A 108 -13.25 -6.17 -2.06
CA LEU A 108 -12.09 -7.05 -1.84
C LEU A 108 -12.08 -8.25 -2.76
N ARG A 109 -13.23 -8.93 -2.91
CA ARG A 109 -13.36 -10.08 -3.81
C ARG A 109 -12.99 -9.69 -5.25
N MET A 110 -13.56 -8.60 -5.76
CA MET A 110 -13.24 -8.11 -7.11
C MET A 110 -11.75 -7.76 -7.27
N ALA A 111 -11.16 -7.13 -6.27
CA ALA A 111 -9.73 -6.80 -6.28
C ALA A 111 -8.85 -8.06 -6.24
N MET A 112 -9.20 -9.04 -5.39
CA MET A 112 -8.48 -10.33 -5.30
C MET A 112 -8.48 -11.08 -6.62
N GLU A 113 -9.63 -11.14 -7.29
CA GLU A 113 -9.78 -11.78 -8.60
C GLU A 113 -9.03 -11.03 -9.69
N ARG A 114 -9.25 -9.71 -9.80
CA ARG A 114 -8.64 -8.86 -10.84
C ARG A 114 -7.12 -8.77 -10.73
N LEU A 115 -6.62 -8.56 -9.52
CA LEU A 115 -5.19 -8.43 -9.24
C LEU A 115 -4.56 -9.78 -8.90
N ASN A 116 -5.29 -10.89 -8.90
CA ASN A 116 -4.87 -12.24 -8.57
C ASN A 116 -4.05 -12.27 -7.25
N LEU A 117 -4.54 -11.62 -6.20
CA LEU A 117 -3.86 -11.46 -4.93
C LEU A 117 -3.90 -12.75 -4.09
N SER A 118 -2.88 -12.96 -3.29
CA SER A 118 -2.81 -14.11 -2.38
C SER A 118 -3.66 -13.89 -1.12
N ALA A 119 -3.99 -14.98 -0.40
CA ALA A 119 -4.64 -14.88 0.92
C ALA A 119 -3.80 -14.08 1.93
N ARG A 120 -2.46 -14.07 1.77
CA ARG A 120 -1.57 -13.24 2.59
C ARG A 120 -1.77 -11.75 2.29
N ALA A 121 -1.94 -11.40 1.01
CA ALA A 121 -2.24 -10.02 0.60
C ALA A 121 -3.59 -9.55 1.17
N TYR A 122 -4.61 -10.41 1.21
CA TYR A 122 -5.90 -10.12 1.84
C TYR A 122 -5.75 -9.63 3.28
N ASN A 123 -5.07 -10.39 4.13
CA ASN A 123 -4.86 -10.02 5.53
C ASN A 123 -4.08 -8.70 5.69
N ARG A 124 -3.13 -8.43 4.78
CA ARG A 124 -2.36 -7.19 4.79
C ARG A 124 -3.20 -5.99 4.38
N ILE A 125 -4.04 -6.13 3.35
CA ILE A 125 -4.99 -5.09 2.94
C ILE A 125 -5.89 -4.71 4.12
N LEU A 126 -6.43 -5.67 4.85
CA LEU A 126 -7.28 -5.40 6.02
C LEU A 126 -6.53 -4.66 7.14
N LYS A 127 -5.28 -5.02 7.42
CA LYS A 127 -4.45 -4.30 8.41
C LYS A 127 -4.16 -2.86 8.00
N VAL A 128 -3.87 -2.64 6.71
CA VAL A 128 -3.64 -1.29 6.16
C VAL A 128 -4.94 -0.49 6.19
N ALA A 129 -6.06 -1.06 5.72
CA ALA A 129 -7.37 -0.41 5.73
C ALA A 129 -7.80 -0.02 7.16
N ARG A 130 -7.57 -0.89 8.18
CA ARG A 130 -7.81 -0.54 9.58
C ARG A 130 -6.94 0.63 10.03
N THR A 131 -5.70 0.70 9.57
CA THR A 131 -4.79 1.80 9.92
C THR A 131 -5.20 3.11 9.25
N ILE A 132 -5.68 3.07 8.01
CA ILE A 132 -6.25 4.23 7.30
C ILE A 132 -7.49 4.74 8.05
N ALA A 133 -8.39 3.83 8.44
CA ALA A 133 -9.56 4.17 9.23
C ALA A 133 -9.20 4.78 10.60
N ASP A 134 -8.14 4.31 11.28
CA ASP A 134 -7.64 4.91 12.52
C ASP A 134 -7.08 6.33 12.29
N LEU A 135 -6.40 6.58 11.16
CA LEU A 135 -5.91 7.91 10.78
C LEU A 135 -7.05 8.90 10.52
N GLU A 136 -8.17 8.41 10.02
CA GLU A 136 -9.40 9.20 9.79
C GLU A 136 -10.24 9.35 11.08
N GLY A 137 -9.99 8.50 12.08
CA GLY A 137 -10.80 8.44 13.31
C GLY A 137 -12.11 7.66 13.14
N SER A 138 -12.20 6.82 12.11
CA SER A 138 -13.38 5.99 11.86
C SER A 138 -13.36 4.72 12.73
N GLU A 139 -14.51 4.41 13.35
CA GLU A 139 -14.67 3.18 14.14
C GLU A 139 -14.69 1.93 13.28
N LYS A 140 -15.23 2.04 12.05
CA LYS A 140 -15.39 0.93 11.12
C LYS A 140 -14.45 1.06 9.92
N VAL A 141 -14.12 -0.09 9.34
CA VAL A 141 -13.43 -0.12 8.04
C VAL A 141 -14.48 -0.01 6.94
N CYS A 142 -14.51 1.14 6.26
CA CYS A 142 -15.42 1.43 5.16
C CYS A 142 -14.80 1.06 3.80
N PRO A 143 -15.60 0.96 2.72
CA PRO A 143 -15.09 0.64 1.38
C PRO A 143 -14.00 1.60 0.88
N GLU A 144 -14.02 2.88 1.26
CA GLU A 144 -13.03 3.90 0.91
C GLU A 144 -11.64 3.54 1.46
N HIS A 145 -11.57 3.09 2.73
CA HIS A 145 -10.32 2.66 3.36
C HIS A 145 -9.74 1.42 2.67
N LEU A 146 -10.63 0.50 2.23
CA LEU A 146 -10.22 -0.68 1.48
C LEU A 146 -9.72 -0.33 0.08
N ALA A 147 -10.41 0.58 -0.62
CA ALA A 147 -10.00 1.05 -1.95
C ALA A 147 -8.59 1.66 -1.90
N GLU A 148 -8.32 2.50 -0.90
CA GLU A 148 -6.99 3.06 -0.69
C GLU A 148 -5.95 1.98 -0.38
N ALA A 149 -6.25 1.05 0.54
CA ALA A 149 -5.35 -0.05 0.89
C ALA A 149 -5.03 -0.97 -0.31
N ILE A 150 -6.03 -1.23 -1.18
CA ILE A 150 -5.86 -1.99 -2.42
C ILE A 150 -4.95 -1.23 -3.40
N ASN A 151 -5.09 0.09 -3.51
CA ASN A 151 -4.25 0.91 -4.38
C ASN A 151 -2.76 0.84 -4.02
N TYR A 152 -2.42 0.63 -2.76
CA TYR A 152 -1.04 0.38 -2.34
C TYR A 152 -0.48 -0.99 -2.73
N ARG A 153 -1.27 -1.83 -3.42
CA ARG A 153 -0.90 -3.17 -3.91
C ARG A 153 -0.87 -3.27 -5.44
N ASN A 154 -0.95 -2.15 -6.15
CA ASN A 154 -0.98 -2.11 -7.62
C ASN A 154 0.27 -2.66 -8.31
N LEU A 155 1.36 -2.81 -7.57
CA LEU A 155 2.64 -3.30 -8.09
C LEU A 155 2.85 -4.81 -7.86
N ASP A 156 1.90 -5.50 -7.24
CA ASP A 156 2.05 -6.91 -6.88
C ASP A 156 2.14 -7.85 -8.09
N ARG A 157 1.95 -7.36 -9.37
CA ARG A 157 1.85 -8.29 -10.50
C ARG A 157 2.36 -7.83 -11.86
N SER A 158 2.36 -8.86 -12.75
CA SER A 158 2.69 -8.98 -14.17
C SER A 158 2.49 -7.76 -15.05
N ASP A 159 1.58 -6.86 -14.72
CA ASP A 159 1.32 -5.60 -15.42
C ASP A 159 2.51 -4.64 -15.46
N TRP A 160 3.50 -4.84 -14.59
CA TRP A 160 4.73 -4.05 -14.65
C TRP A 160 5.50 -4.24 -15.96
N ALA A 161 5.52 -5.49 -16.45
CA ALA A 161 6.18 -5.82 -17.69
C ALA A 161 5.31 -5.49 -18.93
N GLU A 162 3.99 -5.51 -18.76
CA GLU A 162 3.03 -5.33 -19.87
C GLU A 162 2.67 -3.86 -20.12
N ARG A 163 2.77 -2.97 -19.12
CA ARG A 163 2.48 -1.53 -19.29
C ARG A 163 3.51 -0.76 -20.11
N GLY A 164 4.57 -1.39 -20.57
CA GLY A 164 5.65 -0.78 -21.34
C GLY A 164 6.03 -1.48 -22.63
N LEU A 165 5.19 -2.39 -23.16
CA LEU A 165 5.42 -3.03 -24.45
C LEU A 165 4.44 -2.52 -25.50
#